data_0e1a960e22d93ee76bc808bdc0651fe5
#
_entry.id   0e1a960e22d93ee76bc808bdc0651fe5
#
_cell.length_a   1.000
_cell.length_b   1.000
_cell.length_c   1.000
_cell.angle_alpha   90.00
_cell.angle_beta   90.00
_cell.angle_gamma   90.00
#
_symmetry.space_group_name_H-M   'P 1'
#
loop_
_entity.id
_entity.type
_entity.pdbx_description
1 polymer ?
#
loop_
_entity_poly.entity_id
_entity_poly.type
_entity_poly.pdbx_seq_one_letter_code
_entity_poly.pdbx_strand_id
1 'polypeptide(L)'
;MTALQIGAPIPDFSVPSTQGEFSAADLKGKMTVLYFYPKDNTPGCTTESQNFRDALPEFQAAGAKIIGVSRDSLSSHERFIDKQALTFPLLADTEERLCELFGVMKMKNMYGKQVRGIERSTFLIDAQGVLIQEWRGIKVPGHVQAVLQAVQQAA
;
A
#
# COMPACT_ATOMS: atom_id res chain seq x y z
N MET A 1 -6.99 -19.06 9.39
CA MET A 1 -6.87 -18.39 8.10
C MET A 1 -5.40 -18.23 7.73
N THR A 2 -5.05 -18.68 6.55
CA THR A 2 -3.67 -18.60 6.09
C THR A 2 -3.36 -17.19 5.60
N ALA A 3 -2.24 -16.65 6.06
CA ALA A 3 -1.76 -15.39 5.50
C ALA A 3 -1.40 -15.59 4.02
N LEU A 4 -1.55 -14.54 3.24
CA LEU A 4 -1.16 -14.53 1.84
C LEU A 4 0.35 -14.80 1.75
N GLN A 5 0.75 -15.62 0.79
CA GLN A 5 2.15 -16.03 0.66
C GLN A 5 2.74 -15.56 -0.66
N ILE A 6 4.05 -15.32 -0.66
CA ILE A 6 4.79 -15.01 -1.88
C ILE A 6 4.67 -16.19 -2.84
N GLY A 7 4.37 -15.88 -4.10
CA GLY A 7 4.11 -16.88 -5.14
C GLY A 7 2.65 -17.23 -5.31
N ALA A 8 1.77 -16.74 -4.44
CA ALA A 8 0.34 -17.01 -4.54
C ALA A 8 -0.39 -15.85 -5.23
N PRO A 9 -1.44 -16.15 -5.99
CA PRO A 9 -2.27 -15.09 -6.56
C PRO A 9 -3.05 -14.38 -5.47
N ILE A 10 -3.30 -13.07 -5.67
CA ILE A 10 -4.11 -12.29 -4.75
C ILE A 10 -5.56 -12.73 -4.90
N PRO A 11 -6.24 -13.14 -3.81
CA PRO A 11 -7.65 -13.51 -3.87
C PRO A 11 -8.56 -12.33 -4.26
N ASP A 12 -9.79 -12.63 -4.63
CA ASP A 12 -10.77 -11.62 -5.01
C ASP A 12 -11.06 -10.68 -3.84
N PHE A 13 -11.14 -9.39 -4.17
CA PHE A 13 -11.59 -8.37 -3.22
C PHE A 13 -12.16 -7.19 -4.02
N SER A 14 -12.88 -6.31 -3.33
CA SER A 14 -13.35 -5.05 -3.88
C SER A 14 -13.45 -4.04 -2.75
N VAL A 15 -12.83 -2.87 -2.92
CA VAL A 15 -12.83 -1.81 -1.90
C VAL A 15 -12.95 -0.45 -2.58
N PRO A 16 -13.51 0.56 -1.89
CA PRO A 16 -13.59 1.91 -2.44
C PRO A 16 -12.20 2.53 -2.58
N SER A 17 -12.01 3.30 -3.62
CA SER A 17 -10.78 4.07 -3.81
C SER A 17 -11.10 5.50 -4.23
N THR A 18 -10.10 6.36 -4.21
CA THR A 18 -10.23 7.74 -4.66
C THR A 18 -10.45 7.87 -6.17
N GLN A 19 -10.35 6.76 -6.90
CA GLN A 19 -10.59 6.71 -8.35
C GLN A 19 -11.71 5.72 -8.70
N GLY A 20 -12.63 5.48 -7.76
CA GLY A 20 -13.72 4.54 -7.95
C GLY A 20 -13.44 3.19 -7.30
N GLU A 21 -14.33 2.23 -7.50
CA GLU A 21 -14.17 0.90 -6.90
C GLU A 21 -12.90 0.22 -7.44
N PHE A 22 -12.11 -0.37 -6.53
CA PHE A 22 -10.87 -1.06 -6.88
C PHE A 22 -11.00 -2.53 -6.50
N SER A 23 -10.71 -3.42 -7.43
CA SER A 23 -10.84 -4.85 -7.22
C SER A 23 -9.55 -5.59 -7.57
N ALA A 24 -9.51 -6.89 -7.25
CA ALA A 24 -8.38 -7.74 -7.58
C ALA A 24 -8.10 -7.76 -9.08
N ALA A 25 -9.12 -7.62 -9.92
CA ALA A 25 -8.94 -7.58 -11.37
C ALA A 25 -8.08 -6.39 -11.82
N ASP A 26 -8.13 -5.29 -11.07
CA ASP A 26 -7.35 -4.09 -11.38
C ASP A 26 -5.86 -4.24 -11.11
N LEU A 27 -5.46 -5.32 -10.42
CA LEU A 27 -4.06 -5.64 -10.19
C LEU A 27 -3.38 -6.23 -11.43
N LYS A 28 -4.15 -6.64 -12.43
CA LYS A 28 -3.60 -7.28 -13.63
C LYS A 28 -3.22 -6.24 -14.68
N GLY A 29 -2.21 -6.56 -15.47
CA GLY A 29 -1.75 -5.73 -16.58
C GLY A 29 -0.46 -4.96 -16.31
N LYS A 30 -0.18 -4.61 -15.06
CA LYS A 30 1.03 -3.93 -14.63
C LYS A 30 1.44 -4.41 -13.25
N MET A 31 2.74 -4.32 -12.94
CA MET A 31 3.19 -4.50 -11.56
C MET A 31 2.52 -3.45 -10.67
N THR A 32 2.18 -3.84 -9.45
CA THR A 32 1.56 -2.95 -8.47
C THR A 32 2.39 -2.93 -7.20
N VAL A 33 2.73 -1.72 -6.75
CA VAL A 33 3.28 -1.50 -5.42
C VAL A 33 2.11 -1.09 -4.53
N LEU A 34 1.77 -1.94 -3.57
CA LEU A 34 0.64 -1.71 -2.66
C LEU A 34 1.23 -1.47 -1.28
N TYR A 35 1.16 -0.23 -0.77
CA TYR A 35 1.72 0.06 0.53
C TYR A 35 0.63 0.38 1.55
N PHE A 36 0.72 -0.29 2.70
CA PHE A 36 -0.21 -0.12 3.81
C PHE A 36 0.44 0.80 4.84
N TYR A 37 -0.32 1.80 5.32
CA TYR A 37 0.17 2.75 6.31
C TYR A 37 -0.91 3.02 7.37
N PRO A 38 -0.50 3.39 8.60
CA PRO A 38 -1.45 3.48 9.71
C PRO A 38 -2.54 4.53 9.56
N LYS A 39 -2.21 5.76 9.10
CA LYS A 39 -3.20 6.84 9.11
C LYS A 39 -2.75 8.05 8.29
N ASP A 40 -3.70 8.63 7.53
CA ASP A 40 -3.48 9.87 6.79
C ASP A 40 -3.02 11.00 7.72
N ASN A 41 -2.20 11.89 7.20
CA ASN A 41 -1.74 13.11 7.87
C ASN A 41 -0.89 12.89 9.12
N THR A 42 -0.38 11.69 9.34
CA THR A 42 0.63 11.46 10.38
C THR A 42 2.02 11.68 9.78
N PRO A 43 3.04 12.08 10.59
CA PRO A 43 4.34 12.45 10.01
C PRO A 43 5.00 11.36 9.18
N GLY A 44 5.08 10.13 9.67
CA GLY A 44 5.71 9.03 8.93
C GLY A 44 4.96 8.66 7.67
N CYS A 45 3.63 8.62 7.73
CA CYS A 45 2.80 8.29 6.58
C CYS A 45 2.87 9.39 5.52
N THR A 46 2.93 10.65 5.93
CA THR A 46 3.08 11.78 5.02
C THR A 46 4.42 11.69 4.28
N THR A 47 5.52 11.43 5.01
CA THR A 47 6.84 11.30 4.41
C THR A 47 6.90 10.12 3.44
N GLU A 48 6.36 8.98 3.83
CA GLU A 48 6.34 7.80 2.96
C GLU A 48 5.56 8.08 1.66
N SER A 49 4.38 8.68 1.78
CA SER A 49 3.56 9.00 0.62
C SER A 49 4.25 10.02 -0.29
N GLN A 50 4.92 11.02 0.28
CA GLN A 50 5.70 11.98 -0.50
C GLN A 50 6.86 11.32 -1.22
N ASN A 51 7.53 10.36 -0.58
CA ASN A 51 8.64 9.64 -1.18
C ASN A 51 8.16 8.81 -2.37
N PHE A 52 7.01 8.15 -2.25
CA PHE A 52 6.41 7.43 -3.38
C PHE A 52 5.96 8.39 -4.48
N ARG A 53 5.36 9.52 -4.11
CA ARG A 53 4.95 10.54 -5.08
C ARG A 53 6.14 11.01 -5.93
N ASP A 54 7.24 11.33 -5.27
CA ASP A 54 8.41 11.87 -5.93
C ASP A 54 9.09 10.82 -6.81
N ALA A 55 9.00 9.55 -6.46
CA ALA A 55 9.59 8.45 -7.23
C ALA A 55 8.64 7.86 -8.27
N LEU A 56 7.38 8.29 -8.32
CA LEU A 56 6.39 7.69 -9.22
C LEU A 56 6.84 7.63 -10.68
N PRO A 57 7.44 8.67 -11.27
CA PRO A 57 7.90 8.57 -12.66
C PRO A 57 8.88 7.42 -12.89
N GLU A 58 9.76 7.15 -11.92
CA GLU A 58 10.72 6.04 -12.03
C GLU A 58 10.02 4.69 -11.92
N PHE A 59 9.00 4.57 -11.05
CA PHE A 59 8.18 3.37 -10.97
C PHE A 59 7.44 3.13 -12.28
N GLN A 60 6.84 4.18 -12.83
CA GLN A 60 6.12 4.08 -14.10
C GLN A 60 7.04 3.67 -15.26
N ALA A 61 8.26 4.22 -15.28
CA ALA A 61 9.25 3.85 -16.29
C ALA A 61 9.63 2.37 -16.19
N ALA A 62 9.55 1.79 -15.00
CA ALA A 62 9.81 0.36 -14.77
C ALA A 62 8.56 -0.51 -14.93
N GLY A 63 7.42 0.06 -15.32
CA GLY A 63 6.19 -0.69 -15.57
C GLY A 63 5.34 -0.96 -14.35
N ALA A 64 5.50 -0.16 -13.28
CA ALA A 64 4.77 -0.35 -12.04
C ALA A 64 3.88 0.84 -11.72
N LYS A 65 2.75 0.57 -11.04
CA LYS A 65 1.89 1.59 -10.45
C LYS A 65 1.96 1.50 -8.94
N ILE A 66 1.60 2.60 -8.28
CA ILE A 66 1.64 2.71 -6.82
C ILE A 66 0.22 2.93 -6.31
N ILE A 67 -0.13 2.24 -5.23
CA ILE A 67 -1.44 2.36 -4.58
C ILE A 67 -1.22 2.33 -3.08
N GLY A 68 -1.78 3.32 -2.37
CA GLY A 68 -1.71 3.36 -0.91
C GLY A 68 -2.99 2.82 -0.29
N VAL A 69 -2.88 2.23 0.90
CA VAL A 69 -4.00 1.65 1.62
C VAL A 69 -3.94 2.02 3.08
N SER A 70 -5.04 2.51 3.62
CA SER A 70 -5.22 2.63 5.06
C SER A 70 -6.69 2.44 5.40
N ARG A 71 -7.02 2.49 6.69
CA ARG A 71 -8.41 2.36 7.15
C ARG A 71 -9.15 3.70 7.18
N ASP A 72 -8.52 4.77 6.70
CA ASP A 72 -9.15 6.08 6.63
C ASP A 72 -10.27 6.10 5.59
N SER A 73 -11.20 7.03 5.75
CA SER A 73 -12.33 7.20 4.84
C SER A 73 -11.90 7.79 3.51
N LEU A 74 -12.77 7.68 2.50
CA LEU A 74 -12.54 8.33 1.21
C LEU A 74 -12.34 9.83 1.35
N SER A 75 -13.14 10.49 2.19
CA SER A 75 -13.01 11.94 2.37
C SER A 75 -11.68 12.31 3.00
N SER A 76 -11.17 11.51 3.93
CA SER A 76 -9.84 11.72 4.50
C SER A 76 -8.76 11.55 3.42
N HIS A 77 -8.87 10.48 2.63
CA HIS A 77 -7.92 10.21 1.55
C HIS A 77 -7.91 11.34 0.50
N GLU A 78 -9.08 11.86 0.15
CA GLU A 78 -9.16 12.95 -0.82
C GLU A 78 -8.46 14.21 -0.31
N ARG A 79 -8.65 14.54 0.97
CA ARG A 79 -7.95 15.67 1.59
C ARG A 79 -6.44 15.42 1.64
N PHE A 80 -6.03 14.20 1.94
CA PHE A 80 -4.61 13.84 2.00
C PHE A 80 -3.96 13.95 0.61
N ILE A 81 -4.63 13.45 -0.43
CA ILE A 81 -4.17 13.57 -1.81
C ILE A 81 -3.99 15.03 -2.19
N ASP A 82 -4.99 15.88 -1.89
CA ASP A 82 -4.92 17.29 -2.23
C ASP A 82 -3.78 17.99 -1.48
N LYS A 83 -3.67 17.72 -0.19
CA LYS A 83 -2.66 18.38 0.66
C LYS A 83 -1.25 17.99 0.27
N GLN A 84 -1.02 16.74 -0.09
CA GLN A 84 0.30 16.21 -0.41
C GLN A 84 0.57 16.13 -1.91
N ALA A 85 -0.37 16.56 -2.74
CA ALA A 85 -0.26 16.50 -4.20
C ALA A 85 0.08 15.09 -4.70
N LEU A 86 -0.60 14.07 -4.15
CA LEU A 86 -0.40 12.70 -4.55
C LEU A 86 -1.02 12.46 -5.93
N THR A 87 -0.33 11.70 -6.77
CA THR A 87 -0.74 11.43 -8.14
C THR A 87 -1.11 9.98 -8.37
N PHE A 88 -1.34 9.23 -7.30
CA PHE A 88 -1.77 7.83 -7.35
C PHE A 88 -2.96 7.63 -6.41
N PRO A 89 -3.76 6.57 -6.63
CA PRO A 89 -4.97 6.38 -5.81
C PRO A 89 -4.67 5.86 -4.41
N LEU A 90 -5.61 6.13 -3.51
CA LEU A 90 -5.60 5.58 -2.16
C LEU A 90 -6.87 4.75 -1.98
N LEU A 91 -6.73 3.59 -1.35
CA LEU A 91 -7.85 2.69 -1.06
C LEU A 91 -8.35 2.93 0.36
N ALA A 92 -9.65 3.04 0.51
CA ALA A 92 -10.30 3.25 1.81
C ALA A 92 -10.76 1.90 2.37
N ASP A 93 -9.87 1.21 3.07
CA ASP A 93 -10.13 -0.11 3.63
C ASP A 93 -10.76 0.01 5.01
N THR A 94 -11.89 0.71 5.10
CA THR A 94 -12.57 1.00 6.38
C THR A 94 -13.06 -0.26 7.07
N GLU A 95 -13.32 -1.33 6.34
CA GLU A 95 -13.78 -2.61 6.89
C GLU A 95 -12.63 -3.60 7.09
N GLU A 96 -11.39 -3.17 6.90
CA GLU A 96 -10.19 -3.98 7.10
C GLU A 96 -10.12 -5.23 6.22
N ARG A 97 -10.80 -5.21 5.09
CA ARG A 97 -10.86 -6.36 4.18
C ARG A 97 -9.47 -6.69 3.63
N LEU A 98 -8.78 -5.69 3.09
CA LEU A 98 -7.42 -5.86 2.59
C LEU A 98 -6.41 -6.02 3.74
N CYS A 99 -6.60 -5.28 4.83
CA CYS A 99 -5.72 -5.40 5.98
C CYS A 99 -5.68 -6.82 6.52
N GLU A 100 -6.82 -7.50 6.57
CA GLU A 100 -6.87 -8.90 7.00
C GLU A 100 -6.29 -9.84 5.95
N LEU A 101 -6.61 -9.61 4.69
CA LEU A 101 -6.11 -10.44 3.60
C LEU A 101 -4.59 -10.45 3.56
N PHE A 102 -3.95 -9.30 3.76
CA PHE A 102 -2.49 -9.16 3.73
C PHE A 102 -1.85 -9.34 5.11
N GLY A 103 -2.66 -9.52 6.16
CA GLY A 103 -2.14 -9.81 7.49
C GLY A 103 -1.35 -8.67 8.11
N VAL A 104 -1.76 -7.42 7.90
CA VAL A 104 -1.01 -6.25 8.37
C VAL A 104 -1.54 -5.67 9.69
N MET A 105 -2.63 -6.22 10.24
CA MET A 105 -3.15 -5.72 11.51
C MET A 105 -2.34 -6.28 12.67
N LYS A 106 -1.86 -5.40 13.53
CA LYS A 106 -1.01 -5.78 14.68
C LYS A 106 -1.43 -5.02 15.94
N MET A 107 -1.20 -5.63 17.09
CA MET A 107 -1.32 -4.93 18.35
C MET A 107 -0.05 -4.14 18.59
N LYS A 108 -0.20 -2.86 18.89
CA LYS A 108 0.92 -1.94 19.13
C LYS A 108 0.82 -1.38 20.53
N ASN A 109 1.96 -1.18 21.19
CA ASN A 109 2.02 -0.52 22.47
C ASN A 109 2.22 0.99 22.25
N MET A 110 1.20 1.78 22.58
CA MET A 110 1.25 3.24 22.44
C MET A 110 0.90 3.87 23.79
N TYR A 111 1.86 4.57 24.39
CA TYR A 111 1.68 5.24 25.67
C TYR A 111 1.16 4.29 26.77
N GLY A 112 1.71 3.07 26.80
CA GLY A 112 1.34 2.05 27.78
C GLY A 112 0.03 1.31 27.48
N LYS A 113 -0.62 1.59 26.35
CA LYS A 113 -1.86 0.92 25.97
C LYS A 113 -1.64 0.06 24.72
N GLN A 114 -2.34 -1.06 24.68
CA GLN A 114 -2.36 -1.90 23.49
C GLN A 114 -3.39 -1.34 22.49
N VAL A 115 -2.92 -0.95 21.31
CA VAL A 115 -3.74 -0.38 20.25
C VAL A 115 -3.61 -1.25 19.02
N ARG A 116 -4.75 -1.62 18.42
CA ARG A 116 -4.77 -2.37 17.17
C ARG A 116 -4.58 -1.41 16.00
N GLY A 117 -3.62 -1.69 15.13
CA GLY A 117 -3.36 -0.81 14.00
C GLY A 117 -2.61 -1.51 12.88
N ILE A 118 -2.45 -0.81 11.76
CA ILE A 118 -1.72 -1.32 10.61
C ILE A 118 -0.22 -1.29 10.90
N GLU A 119 0.44 -2.43 10.71
CA GLU A 119 1.89 -2.51 10.64
C GLU A 119 2.30 -2.03 9.25
N ARG A 120 3.11 -0.97 9.18
CA ARG A 120 3.53 -0.39 7.91
C ARG A 120 4.21 -1.45 7.06
N SER A 121 3.64 -1.75 5.89
CA SER A 121 4.07 -2.84 5.03
C SER A 121 3.87 -2.48 3.57
N THR A 122 4.70 -3.05 2.70
CA THR A 122 4.58 -2.86 1.26
C THR A 122 4.63 -4.21 0.57
N PHE A 123 3.83 -4.36 -0.48
CA PHE A 123 3.72 -5.60 -1.25
C PHE A 123 3.91 -5.30 -2.72
N LEU A 124 4.73 -6.12 -3.38
CA LEU A 124 4.93 -6.04 -4.83
C LEU A 124 4.16 -7.18 -5.49
N ILE A 125 3.27 -6.82 -6.40
CA ILE A 125 2.39 -7.74 -7.09
C ILE A 125 2.72 -7.65 -8.59
N ASP A 126 2.89 -8.80 -9.25
CA ASP A 126 3.25 -8.79 -10.66
C ASP A 126 2.03 -8.54 -11.57
N ALA A 127 2.27 -8.47 -12.87
CA ALA A 127 1.22 -8.14 -13.85
C ALA A 127 0.15 -9.23 -13.97
N GLN A 128 0.37 -10.42 -13.43
CA GLN A 128 -0.61 -11.50 -13.38
C GLN A 128 -1.40 -11.53 -12.08
N GLY A 129 -1.14 -10.60 -11.18
CA GLY A 129 -1.83 -10.55 -9.89
C GLY A 129 -1.25 -11.46 -8.83
N VAL A 130 0.02 -11.83 -8.96
CA VAL A 130 0.72 -12.74 -8.02
C VAL A 130 1.63 -11.92 -7.11
N LEU A 131 1.59 -12.21 -5.81
CA LEU A 131 2.49 -11.57 -4.84
C LEU A 131 3.91 -12.10 -5.05
N ILE A 132 4.86 -11.20 -5.35
CA ILE A 132 6.24 -11.62 -5.63
C ILE A 132 7.24 -11.16 -4.58
N GLN A 133 6.91 -10.14 -3.78
CA GLN A 133 7.80 -9.68 -2.71
C GLN A 133 7.01 -8.91 -1.66
N GLU A 134 7.49 -8.93 -0.42
CA GLU A 134 6.86 -8.16 0.66
C GLU A 134 7.92 -7.57 1.60
N TRP A 135 7.56 -6.44 2.20
CA TRP A 135 8.34 -5.76 3.24
C TRP A 135 7.38 -5.49 4.39
N ARG A 136 7.64 -6.06 5.57
CA ARG A 136 6.77 -5.91 6.73
C ARG A 136 7.48 -5.20 7.86
N GLY A 137 6.71 -4.40 8.64
CA GLY A 137 7.28 -3.67 9.77
C GLY A 137 8.39 -2.73 9.34
N ILE A 138 8.21 -2.02 8.24
CA ILE A 138 9.26 -1.21 7.63
C ILE A 138 9.44 0.13 8.34
N LYS A 139 10.62 0.72 8.16
CA LYS A 139 10.91 2.10 8.54
C LYS A 139 10.98 2.94 7.26
N VAL A 140 10.47 4.18 7.33
CA VAL A 140 10.34 5.03 6.15
C VAL A 140 11.67 5.37 5.48
N PRO A 141 12.74 5.77 6.22
CA PRO A 141 14.00 6.14 5.54
C PRO A 141 14.55 5.01 4.68
N GLY A 142 14.78 5.31 3.39
CA GLY A 142 15.35 4.36 2.43
C GLY A 142 14.39 3.32 1.89
N HIS A 143 13.15 3.26 2.38
CA HIS A 143 12.21 2.21 2.00
C HIS A 143 11.80 2.31 0.53
N VAL A 144 11.40 3.50 0.08
CA VAL A 144 10.91 3.68 -1.29
C VAL A 144 12.00 3.32 -2.31
N GLN A 145 13.25 3.66 -2.02
CA GLN A 145 14.36 3.30 -2.89
C GLN A 145 14.56 1.78 -2.97
N ALA A 146 14.42 1.09 -1.83
CA ALA A 146 14.53 -0.37 -1.81
C ALA A 146 13.41 -1.02 -2.65
N VAL A 147 12.19 -0.49 -2.56
CA VAL A 147 11.06 -0.98 -3.35
C VAL A 147 11.29 -0.71 -4.84
N LEU A 148 11.77 0.48 -5.18
CA LEU A 148 12.06 0.84 -6.56
C LEU A 148 13.10 -0.11 -7.18
N GLN A 149 14.16 -0.42 -6.44
CA GLN A 149 15.17 -1.36 -6.90
C GLN A 149 14.58 -2.75 -7.18
N ALA A 150 13.70 -3.22 -6.30
CA ALA A 150 13.03 -4.51 -6.49
C ALA A 150 12.14 -4.51 -7.74
N VAL A 151 11.42 -3.42 -7.98
CA VAL A 151 10.60 -3.27 -9.18
C VAL A 151 11.47 -3.30 -10.43
N GLN A 152 12.57 -2.56 -10.42
CA GLN A 152 13.49 -2.50 -11.58
C GLN A 152 14.10 -3.88 -11.88
N GLN A 153 14.40 -4.66 -10.85
CA GLN A 153 14.94 -6.01 -11.02
C GLN A 153 13.89 -7.00 -11.53
N ALA A 154 12.63 -6.80 -11.18
CA ALA A 154 11.52 -7.67 -11.58
C ALA A 154 10.97 -7.32 -12.97
N ALA A 155 11.30 -6.15 -13.48
CA ALA A 155 10.79 -5.68 -14.76
C ALA A 155 11.43 -6.39 -15.96
#